data_ce776cf0cc4cd1a0784c3ed950496ab5
#
_entry.id   ce776cf0cc4cd1a0784c3ed950496ab5
#
_cell.length_a   1.000
_cell.length_b   1.000
_cell.length_c   1.000
_cell.angle_alpha   90.00
_cell.angle_beta   90.00
_cell.angle_gamma   90.00
#
_symmetry.space_group_name_H-M   'P 1'
#
loop_
_entity.id
_entity.type
_entity.pdbx_description
1 polymer ?
#
loop_
_entity_poly.entity_id
_entity_poly.type
_entity_poly.pdbx_seq_one_letter_code
_entity_poly.pdbx_strand_id
1 'polypeptide(L)'
;MEFIKVKYNELNAKQKENFNYHKVASSLADYGYDSMRLNNDWQGADFIAVKGEQMLKVQLKGRFTVDKKYIGKGIFIAFLESDSVKIYNHDAVIMDLSENITSSKSWKQNGLYHWGQTPLRYDSLIYTL
;
A
#
# COMPACT_ATOMS: atom_id res chain seq x y z
N MET A 1 17.65 -30.45 -3.26
CA MET A 1 16.80 -29.25 -3.29
C MET A 1 17.66 -28.00 -3.38
N GLU A 2 17.35 -27.11 -4.28
CA GLU A 2 18.06 -25.84 -4.43
C GLU A 2 17.10 -24.67 -4.24
N PHE A 3 17.59 -23.60 -3.61
CA PHE A 3 16.83 -22.37 -3.44
C PHE A 3 17.37 -21.34 -4.44
N ILE A 4 16.70 -21.20 -5.56
CA ILE A 4 17.08 -20.29 -6.63
C ILE A 4 16.14 -19.10 -6.63
N LYS A 5 16.68 -17.88 -6.51
CA LYS A 5 15.86 -16.67 -6.53
C LYS A 5 15.26 -16.48 -7.92
N VAL A 6 13.98 -16.11 -7.94
CA VAL A 6 13.29 -15.73 -9.17
C VAL A 6 13.10 -14.22 -9.22
N LYS A 7 12.91 -13.69 -10.41
CA LYS A 7 12.57 -12.27 -10.57
C LYS A 7 11.11 -12.05 -10.26
N TYR A 8 10.78 -10.93 -9.66
CA TYR A 8 9.40 -10.58 -9.31
C TYR A 8 8.46 -10.67 -10.52
N ASN A 9 8.90 -10.19 -11.67
CA ASN A 9 8.07 -10.21 -12.88
C ASN A 9 7.80 -11.61 -13.45
N GLU A 10 8.52 -12.63 -12.96
CA GLU A 10 8.27 -14.04 -13.33
C GLU A 10 7.13 -14.66 -12.51
N LEU A 11 6.70 -13.99 -11.44
CA LEU A 11 5.62 -14.47 -10.59
C LEU A 11 4.28 -14.20 -11.27
N ASN A 12 3.32 -15.11 -11.07
CA ASN A 12 1.94 -14.86 -11.50
C ASN A 12 1.25 -13.87 -10.55
N ALA A 13 0.03 -13.45 -10.89
CA ALA A 13 -0.69 -12.43 -10.13
C ALA A 13 -0.89 -12.82 -8.65
N LYS A 14 -1.27 -14.06 -8.39
CA LYS A 14 -1.49 -14.55 -7.02
C LYS A 14 -0.19 -14.63 -6.23
N GLN A 15 0.89 -15.07 -6.87
CA GLN A 15 2.22 -15.12 -6.25
C GLN A 15 2.71 -13.71 -5.93
N LYS A 16 2.49 -12.73 -6.81
CA LYS A 16 2.86 -11.33 -6.56
C LYS A 16 2.10 -10.77 -5.36
N GLU A 17 0.82 -11.06 -5.26
CA GLU A 17 -0.01 -10.64 -4.13
C GLU A 17 0.54 -11.21 -2.82
N ASN A 18 0.84 -12.50 -2.79
CA ASN A 18 1.42 -13.16 -1.62
C ASN A 18 2.80 -12.60 -1.28
N PHE A 19 3.65 -12.42 -2.29
CA PHE A 19 4.98 -11.85 -2.14
C PHE A 19 4.91 -10.46 -1.48
N ASN A 20 4.04 -9.60 -2.00
CA ASN A 20 3.88 -8.25 -1.47
C ASN A 20 3.42 -8.27 -0.02
N TYR A 21 2.44 -9.12 0.29
CA TYR A 21 1.98 -9.28 1.67
C TYR A 21 3.12 -9.67 2.61
N HIS A 22 3.88 -10.71 2.25
CA HIS A 22 4.94 -11.21 3.12
C HIS A 22 6.06 -10.18 3.29
N LYS A 23 6.41 -9.44 2.27
CA LYS A 23 7.43 -8.38 2.37
C LYS A 23 6.97 -7.24 3.29
N VAL A 24 5.75 -6.78 3.13
CA VAL A 24 5.21 -5.72 3.97
C VAL A 24 5.05 -6.18 5.41
N ALA A 25 4.48 -7.36 5.63
CA ALA A 25 4.31 -7.91 6.97
C ALA A 25 5.65 -8.11 7.68
N SER A 26 6.66 -8.61 6.97
CA SER A 26 8.02 -8.77 7.51
C SER A 26 8.62 -7.42 7.92
N SER A 27 8.47 -6.39 7.10
CA SER A 27 8.98 -5.06 7.43
C SER A 27 8.27 -4.45 8.64
N LEU A 28 6.95 -4.62 8.72
CA LEU A 28 6.19 -4.17 9.89
C LEU A 28 6.57 -4.92 11.16
N ALA A 29 6.97 -6.19 11.03
CA ALA A 29 7.42 -6.99 12.17
C ALA A 29 8.66 -6.39 12.84
N ASP A 30 9.55 -5.76 12.07
CA ASP A 30 10.71 -5.06 12.63
C ASP A 30 10.34 -3.93 13.58
N TYR A 31 9.12 -3.39 13.43
CA TYR A 31 8.60 -2.34 14.29
C TYR A 31 7.64 -2.85 15.36
N GLY A 32 7.55 -4.16 15.51
CA GLY A 32 6.74 -4.79 16.56
C GLY A 32 5.28 -5.02 16.20
N TYR A 33 4.91 -4.92 14.92
CA TYR A 33 3.54 -5.20 14.48
C TYR A 33 3.36 -6.67 14.13
N ASP A 34 2.29 -7.26 14.62
CA ASP A 34 1.82 -8.58 14.19
C ASP A 34 0.77 -8.39 13.11
N SER A 35 0.96 -9.04 11.97
CA SER A 35 0.07 -8.91 10.82
C SER A 35 -0.84 -10.13 10.70
N MET A 36 -2.12 -9.90 10.42
CA MET A 36 -3.13 -10.93 10.23
C MET A 36 -3.83 -10.71 8.90
N ARG A 37 -3.67 -11.65 7.99
CA ARG A 37 -4.32 -11.58 6.68
C ARG A 37 -5.81 -11.84 6.83
N LEU A 38 -6.61 -11.07 6.10
CA LEU A 38 -8.07 -11.21 6.12
C LEU A 38 -8.52 -12.10 4.96
N ASN A 39 -9.51 -12.94 5.19
CA ASN A 39 -10.09 -13.79 4.15
C ASN A 39 -10.92 -12.98 3.16
N ASN A 40 -11.59 -11.96 3.66
CA ASN A 40 -12.39 -11.05 2.87
C ASN A 40 -11.92 -9.63 3.13
N ASP A 41 -12.07 -8.76 2.12
CA ASP A 41 -11.81 -7.35 2.27
C ASP A 41 -12.68 -6.78 3.40
N TRP A 42 -12.05 -6.14 4.38
CA TRP A 42 -12.74 -5.52 5.50
C TRP A 42 -12.46 -4.02 5.51
N GLN A 43 -13.50 -3.24 5.20
CA GLN A 43 -13.41 -1.78 5.14
C GLN A 43 -12.26 -1.29 4.24
N GLY A 44 -11.96 -2.03 3.18
CA GLY A 44 -10.87 -1.72 2.26
C GLY A 44 -9.52 -2.32 2.62
N ALA A 45 -9.40 -3.06 3.72
CA ALA A 45 -8.12 -3.63 4.15
C ALA A 45 -7.91 -5.05 3.62
N ASP A 46 -6.70 -5.37 3.17
CA ASP A 46 -6.26 -6.74 2.86
C ASP A 46 -5.79 -7.47 4.11
N PHE A 47 -5.22 -6.74 5.05
CA PHE A 47 -4.79 -7.30 6.32
C PHE A 47 -4.79 -6.23 7.41
N ILE A 48 -4.70 -6.67 8.65
CA ILE A 48 -4.51 -5.76 9.79
C ILE A 48 -3.16 -6.01 10.42
N ALA A 49 -2.54 -4.96 10.95
CA ALA A 49 -1.28 -5.03 11.68
C ALA A 49 -1.50 -4.41 13.05
N VAL A 50 -1.15 -5.15 14.10
CA VAL A 50 -1.46 -4.79 15.48
C VAL A 50 -0.18 -4.69 16.30
N LYS A 51 -0.07 -3.61 17.08
CA LYS A 51 1.01 -3.42 18.04
C LYS A 51 0.41 -2.79 19.30
N GLY A 52 0.30 -3.57 20.38
CA GLY A 52 -0.39 -3.12 21.56
C GLY A 52 -1.85 -2.77 21.25
N GLU A 53 -2.26 -1.54 21.55
CA GLU A 53 -3.60 -1.06 21.23
C GLU A 53 -3.71 -0.41 19.84
N GLN A 54 -2.59 -0.26 19.13
CA GLN A 54 -2.58 0.29 17.78
C GLN A 54 -2.97 -0.77 16.77
N MET A 55 -3.82 -0.40 15.83
CA MET A 55 -4.21 -1.27 14.73
C MET A 55 -4.17 -0.49 13.43
N LEU A 56 -3.44 -1.01 12.46
CA LEU A 56 -3.40 -0.47 11.10
C LEU A 56 -4.26 -1.35 10.20
N LYS A 57 -5.15 -0.75 9.43
CA LYS A 57 -5.85 -1.40 8.34
C LYS A 57 -5.04 -1.16 7.07
N VAL A 58 -4.50 -2.20 6.47
CA VAL A 58 -3.54 -2.08 5.37
C VAL A 58 -4.10 -2.66 4.08
N GLN A 59 -4.04 -1.87 3.03
CA GLN A 59 -4.34 -2.26 1.66
C GLN A 59 -3.04 -2.33 0.87
N LEU A 60 -2.83 -3.42 0.13
CA LEU A 60 -1.66 -3.60 -0.71
C LEU A 60 -1.94 -3.07 -2.12
N LYS A 61 -0.99 -2.33 -2.66
CA LYS A 61 -1.03 -1.84 -4.05
C LYS A 61 0.32 -2.07 -4.72
N GLY A 62 0.33 -2.10 -6.03
CA GLY A 62 1.57 -2.27 -6.79
C GLY A 62 2.42 -1.02 -6.88
N ARG A 63 1.86 0.14 -6.60
CA ARG A 63 2.52 1.44 -6.67
C ARG A 63 1.76 2.49 -5.87
N PHE A 64 2.33 3.67 -5.79
CA PHE A 64 1.69 4.80 -5.10
C PHE A 64 0.34 5.09 -5.77
N THR A 65 -0.73 5.06 -4.98
CA THR A 65 -2.12 5.08 -5.49
C THR A 65 -3.01 5.85 -4.54
N VAL A 66 -4.00 6.55 -5.09
CA VAL A 66 -5.13 7.09 -4.35
C VAL A 66 -6.43 6.62 -4.98
N ASP A 67 -7.44 6.38 -4.16
CA ASP A 67 -8.72 5.85 -4.61
C ASP A 67 -9.84 6.39 -3.73
N LYS A 68 -10.87 6.96 -4.35
CA LYS A 68 -12.00 7.54 -3.61
C LYS A 68 -12.68 6.55 -2.67
N LYS A 69 -12.66 5.25 -3.01
CA LYS A 69 -13.30 4.23 -2.17
C LYS A 69 -12.68 4.07 -0.79
N TYR A 70 -11.44 4.55 -0.60
CA TYR A 70 -10.75 4.47 0.69
C TYR A 70 -10.88 5.73 1.54
N ILE A 71 -11.45 6.80 0.99
CA ILE A 71 -11.57 8.08 1.72
C ILE A 71 -12.42 7.89 2.98
N GLY A 72 -11.89 8.35 4.11
CA GLY A 72 -12.59 8.32 5.40
C GLY A 72 -12.59 6.97 6.08
N LYS A 73 -11.86 5.98 5.57
CA LYS A 73 -11.86 4.63 6.15
C LYS A 73 -10.66 4.34 7.04
N GLY A 74 -9.73 5.29 7.18
CA GLY A 74 -8.53 5.11 8.00
C GLY A 74 -7.58 4.04 7.44
N ILE A 75 -7.51 3.92 6.12
CA ILE A 75 -6.68 2.93 5.44
C ILE A 75 -5.25 3.41 5.30
N PHE A 76 -4.31 2.51 5.58
CA PHE A 76 -2.92 2.66 5.16
C PHE A 76 -2.70 1.86 3.89
N ILE A 77 -2.02 2.44 2.92
CA ILE A 77 -1.64 1.75 1.70
C ILE A 77 -0.15 1.44 1.76
N ALA A 78 0.20 0.20 1.41
CA ALA A 78 1.59 -0.26 1.36
C ALA A 78 1.92 -0.78 -0.03
N PHE A 79 3.13 -0.49 -0.48
CA PHE A 79 3.64 -0.92 -1.78
C PHE A 79 5.15 -1.07 -1.75
N LEU A 80 5.70 -1.75 -2.75
CA LEU A 80 7.14 -1.92 -2.89
C LEU A 80 7.66 -0.97 -3.97
N GLU A 81 8.69 -0.22 -3.65
CA GLU A 81 9.37 0.67 -4.60
C GLU A 81 10.87 0.63 -4.33
N SER A 82 11.66 0.33 -5.36
CA SER A 82 13.13 0.28 -5.26
C SER A 82 13.62 -0.61 -4.10
N ASP A 83 13.08 -1.81 -4.01
CA ASP A 83 13.38 -2.82 -2.98
C ASP A 83 13.06 -2.37 -1.54
N SER A 84 12.33 -1.28 -1.39
CA SER A 84 11.87 -0.78 -0.09
C SER A 84 10.38 -0.96 0.04
N VAL A 85 9.94 -1.18 1.28
CA VAL A 85 8.52 -1.14 1.63
C VAL A 85 8.16 0.29 2.00
N LYS A 86 7.14 0.79 1.34
CA LYS A 86 6.60 2.13 1.60
C LYS A 86 5.17 2.01 2.09
N ILE A 87 4.81 2.83 3.07
CA ILE A 87 3.47 2.83 3.64
C ILE A 87 3.04 4.26 3.96
N TYR A 88 1.78 4.56 3.74
CA TYR A 88 1.24 5.90 3.99
C TYR A 88 -0.23 5.84 4.39
N ASN A 89 -0.64 6.84 5.17
CA ASN A 89 -2.05 7.06 5.49
C ASN A 89 -2.74 7.63 4.25
N HIS A 90 -3.72 6.92 3.72
CA HIS A 90 -4.41 7.32 2.49
C HIS A 90 -5.10 8.68 2.63
N ASP A 91 -5.80 8.92 3.74
CA ASP A 91 -6.51 10.19 3.93
C ASP A 91 -5.56 11.38 4.02
N ALA A 92 -4.36 11.19 4.58
CA ALA A 92 -3.35 12.24 4.64
C ALA A 92 -2.90 12.66 3.24
N VAL A 93 -2.72 11.69 2.33
CA VAL A 93 -2.37 11.99 0.93
C VAL A 93 -3.54 12.65 0.21
N ILE A 94 -4.76 12.18 0.44
CA ILE A 94 -5.97 12.78 -0.16
C ILE A 94 -6.06 14.28 0.17
N MET A 95 -5.77 14.65 1.41
CA MET A 95 -5.81 16.06 1.84
C MET A 95 -4.78 16.95 1.14
N ASP A 96 -3.73 16.35 0.58
CA ASP A 96 -2.63 17.08 -0.08
C ASP A 96 -2.60 16.87 -1.60
N LEU A 97 -3.67 16.33 -2.18
CA LEU A 97 -3.71 16.10 -3.63
C LEU A 97 -3.62 17.42 -4.40
N SER A 98 -2.76 17.43 -5.42
CA SER A 98 -2.63 18.57 -6.31
C SER A 98 -3.85 18.67 -7.25
N GLU A 99 -4.10 19.88 -7.74
CA GLU A 99 -5.17 20.13 -8.70
C GLU A 99 -4.98 19.34 -10.00
N ASN A 100 -3.74 19.08 -10.39
CA ASN A 100 -3.45 18.26 -11.57
C ASN A 100 -4.07 16.85 -11.44
N ILE A 101 -4.10 16.30 -10.23
CA ILE A 101 -4.68 14.98 -9.97
C ILE A 101 -6.20 15.07 -9.88
N THR A 102 -6.73 16.01 -9.08
CA THR A 102 -8.17 16.14 -8.87
C THR A 102 -8.92 16.57 -10.12
N SER A 103 -8.23 17.24 -11.06
CA SER A 103 -8.79 17.61 -12.36
C SER A 103 -8.59 16.53 -13.43
N SER A 104 -7.81 15.48 -13.15
CA SER A 104 -7.52 14.44 -14.13
C SER A 104 -8.78 13.64 -14.48
N LYS A 105 -8.80 13.11 -15.70
CA LYS A 105 -9.89 12.28 -16.18
C LYS A 105 -10.04 11.00 -15.35
N SER A 106 -8.91 10.38 -14.99
CA SER A 106 -8.90 9.16 -14.18
C SER A 106 -9.56 9.38 -12.82
N TRP A 107 -9.22 10.48 -12.14
CA TRP A 107 -9.81 10.82 -10.85
C TRP A 107 -11.30 11.13 -10.96
N LYS A 108 -11.67 11.94 -11.94
CA LYS A 108 -13.08 12.35 -12.12
C LYS A 108 -13.98 11.21 -12.55
N GLN A 109 -13.51 10.35 -13.46
CA GLN A 109 -14.35 9.28 -14.02
C GLN A 109 -14.27 7.97 -13.24
N ASN A 110 -13.07 7.62 -12.74
CA ASN A 110 -12.83 6.33 -12.10
C ASN A 110 -12.59 6.44 -10.60
N GLY A 111 -12.37 7.65 -10.07
CA GLY A 111 -12.06 7.86 -8.66
C GLY A 111 -10.74 7.27 -8.23
N LEU A 112 -9.81 7.12 -9.16
CA LEU A 112 -8.58 6.38 -8.97
C LEU A 112 -7.44 7.07 -9.69
N TYR A 113 -6.27 7.12 -9.07
CA TYR A 113 -5.05 7.60 -9.71
C TYR A 113 -3.84 6.80 -9.25
N HIS A 114 -3.02 6.38 -10.21
CA HIS A 114 -1.76 5.67 -9.98
C HIS A 114 -0.61 6.51 -10.51
N TRP A 115 0.52 6.52 -9.78
CA TRP A 115 1.76 7.13 -10.26
C TRP A 115 2.73 6.04 -10.68
N GLY A 116 3.49 6.28 -11.75
CA GLY A 116 4.58 5.39 -12.14
C GLY A 116 5.73 5.44 -11.14
N GLN A 117 6.04 6.64 -10.64
CA GLN A 117 6.99 6.88 -9.56
C GLN A 117 6.35 7.80 -8.53
N THR A 118 6.68 7.57 -7.25
CA THR A 118 6.18 8.41 -6.16
C THR A 118 6.75 9.82 -6.29
N PRO A 119 5.90 10.86 -6.42
CA PRO A 119 6.38 12.23 -6.50
C PRO A 119 7.00 12.71 -5.17
N LEU A 120 8.03 13.52 -5.25
CA LEU A 120 8.68 14.11 -4.08
C LEU A 120 7.72 14.92 -3.21
N ARG A 121 6.67 15.47 -3.80
CA ARG A 121 5.62 16.22 -3.10
C ARG A 121 5.07 15.47 -1.88
N TYR A 122 4.94 14.14 -1.96
CA TYR A 122 4.34 13.33 -0.90
C TYR A 122 5.35 12.66 0.01
N ASP A 123 6.62 12.97 -0.16
CA ASP A 123 7.71 12.29 0.56
C ASP A 123 7.56 12.36 2.09
N SER A 124 7.13 13.52 2.59
CA SER A 124 6.92 13.72 4.03
C SER A 124 5.75 12.92 4.61
N LEU A 125 4.85 12.40 3.76
CA LEU A 125 3.68 11.63 4.17
C LEU A 125 3.91 10.13 4.08
N ILE A 126 5.02 9.70 3.49
CA ILE A 126 5.31 8.29 3.23
C ILE A 126 6.41 7.82 4.17
N TYR A 127 6.15 6.69 4.82
CA TYR A 127 7.15 6.02 5.65
C TYR A 127 7.85 4.97 4.80
N THR A 128 9.20 4.97 4.83
CA THR A 128 10.00 3.89 4.26
C THR A 128 10.44 2.98 5.39
N LEU A 129 10.02 1.74 5.31
CA LEU A 129 10.28 0.75 6.37
C LEU A 129 11.57 -0.02 6.12
#